data_8902adf536e1b9389d9767f87e4efbd5
#
_entry.id   8902adf536e1b9389d9767f87e4efbd5
#
_cell.length_a   1.000
_cell.length_b   1.000
_cell.length_c   1.000
_cell.angle_alpha   90.00
_cell.angle_beta   90.00
_cell.angle_gamma   90.00
#
_symmetry.space_group_name_H-M   'P 1'
#
loop_
_entity.id
_entity.type
_entity.pdbx_description
1 polymer ?
#
loop_
_entity_poly.entity_id
_entity_poly.type
_entity_poly.pdbx_seq_one_letter_code
_entity_poly.pdbx_strand_id
1 'polypeptide(L)'
;MSWKKKFVRNWGQLGMKCKLEDIVDVTMGQSPKSEYYNTEGKGYLFLQGNRTFGFKYPTFDTYTTVMTKPAKAGDVIMSVRAPVGDLNITPVDMCLGRGVCSLRMKNGNQDFLFYMMKYYIPHLLKKESGTVFGSVNRNDINGLEVNIPEDAQVQKKIARYLEMIDDKIELNNAVNNNLPPHLCVARIAATQLRQTPKTNGCLLTDDKVSDRGGNSKIPQVFSSRRAA
;
A
#
# COMPACT_ATOMS: atom_id res chain seq x y z
N MET A 1 6.69 -18.66 6.19
CA MET A 1 6.33 -18.37 4.78
C MET A 1 4.96 -17.72 4.78
N SER A 2 4.81 -16.47 4.35
CA SER A 2 3.53 -15.72 4.41
C SER A 2 2.45 -16.47 3.62
N TRP A 3 1.22 -16.53 4.13
CA TRP A 3 0.05 -17.11 3.45
C TRP A 3 -0.17 -16.50 2.05
N LYS A 4 0.19 -15.21 1.86
CA LYS A 4 0.20 -14.54 0.56
C LYS A 4 1.07 -15.28 -0.48
N LYS A 5 2.25 -15.78 -0.10
CA LYS A 5 3.13 -16.55 -0.99
C LYS A 5 2.57 -17.95 -1.33
N LYS A 6 1.84 -18.58 -0.40
CA LYS A 6 1.21 -19.89 -0.64
C LYS A 6 0.01 -19.77 -1.60
N PHE A 7 -0.81 -18.73 -1.42
CA PHE A 7 -2.01 -18.49 -2.22
C PHE A 7 -1.64 -18.20 -3.68
N VAL A 8 -0.62 -17.37 -3.91
CA VAL A 8 -0.17 -16.99 -5.26
C VAL A 8 0.61 -18.09 -5.97
N ARG A 9 1.30 -18.98 -5.23
CA ARG A 9 2.04 -20.10 -5.83
C ARG A 9 1.12 -21.09 -6.55
N ASN A 10 -0.14 -21.22 -6.12
CA ASN A 10 -1.14 -22.04 -6.80
C ASN A 10 -1.70 -21.40 -8.10
N TRP A 11 -1.57 -20.08 -8.29
CA TRP A 11 -1.95 -19.41 -9.54
C TRP A 11 -1.02 -19.78 -10.69
N GLY A 12 0.27 -20.00 -10.38
CA GLY A 12 1.29 -20.32 -11.38
C GLY A 12 1.10 -21.66 -12.11
N GLN A 13 0.23 -22.53 -11.62
CA GLN A 13 -0.02 -23.84 -12.24
C GLN A 13 -1.27 -23.87 -13.15
N LEU A 14 -2.15 -22.86 -13.07
CA LEU A 14 -3.44 -22.80 -13.78
C LEU A 14 -3.61 -21.50 -14.58
N GLY A 15 -2.56 -20.70 -14.76
CA GLY A 15 -2.64 -19.38 -15.36
C GLY A 15 -2.04 -19.29 -16.76
N MET A 16 -2.55 -18.33 -17.53
CA MET A 16 -1.98 -17.89 -18.80
C MET A 16 -0.85 -16.89 -18.52
N LYS A 17 0.33 -17.15 -19.09
CA LYS A 17 1.42 -16.16 -19.12
C LYS A 17 1.20 -15.21 -20.28
N CYS A 18 1.19 -13.92 -20.00
CA CYS A 18 1.02 -12.87 -21.00
C CYS A 18 1.80 -11.61 -20.58
N LYS A 19 1.96 -10.67 -21.49
CA LYS A 19 2.44 -9.33 -21.15
C LYS A 19 1.27 -8.48 -20.65
N LEU A 20 1.59 -7.50 -19.82
CA LEU A 20 0.56 -6.60 -19.29
C LEU A 20 -0.16 -5.85 -20.41
N GLU A 21 0.52 -5.47 -21.49
CA GLU A 21 -0.06 -4.81 -22.66
C GLU A 21 -1.18 -5.62 -23.35
N ASP A 22 -1.15 -6.95 -23.22
CA ASP A 22 -2.17 -7.82 -23.84
C ASP A 22 -3.52 -7.69 -23.15
N ILE A 23 -3.52 -7.39 -21.84
CA ILE A 23 -4.71 -7.43 -20.98
C ILE A 23 -5.08 -6.08 -20.35
N VAL A 24 -4.18 -5.08 -20.39
CA VAL A 24 -4.37 -3.77 -19.73
C VAL A 24 -4.06 -2.64 -20.70
N ASP A 25 -4.93 -1.64 -20.72
CA ASP A 25 -4.67 -0.35 -21.37
C ASP A 25 -3.99 0.60 -20.38
N VAL A 26 -2.84 1.13 -20.78
CA VAL A 26 -2.03 2.06 -19.97
C VAL A 26 -2.15 3.47 -20.51
N THR A 27 -2.60 4.41 -19.68
CA THR A 27 -2.63 5.85 -20.01
C THR A 27 -1.64 6.59 -19.11
N MET A 28 -0.52 7.02 -19.70
CA MET A 28 0.46 7.87 -18.99
C MET A 28 -0.10 9.26 -18.80
N GLY A 29 0.02 9.79 -17.59
CA GLY A 29 -0.45 11.14 -17.29
C GLY A 29 0.43 12.25 -17.90
N GLN A 30 -0.19 13.38 -18.15
CA GLN A 30 0.43 14.59 -18.66
C GLN A 30 -0.13 15.80 -17.92
N SER A 31 0.72 16.53 -17.21
CA SER A 31 0.30 17.70 -16.46
C SER A 31 -0.10 18.83 -17.43
N PRO A 32 -1.27 19.46 -17.22
CA PRO A 32 -1.57 20.75 -17.84
C PRO A 32 -0.55 21.81 -17.44
N LYS A 33 -0.58 22.98 -18.04
CA LYS A 33 0.22 24.13 -17.57
C LYS A 33 -0.29 24.58 -16.18
N SER A 34 0.63 25.08 -15.37
CA SER A 34 0.34 25.47 -13.98
C SER A 34 -0.71 26.57 -13.83
N GLU A 35 -0.87 27.42 -14.85
CA GLU A 35 -1.89 28.47 -14.92
C GLU A 35 -3.34 27.95 -14.86
N TYR A 36 -3.55 26.65 -15.18
CA TYR A 36 -4.86 26.00 -15.15
C TYR A 36 -5.16 25.30 -13.82
N TYR A 37 -4.24 25.33 -12.85
CA TYR A 37 -4.45 24.69 -11.55
C TYR A 37 -5.19 25.61 -10.60
N ASN A 38 -6.05 25.02 -9.77
CA ASN A 38 -6.71 25.72 -8.68
C ASN A 38 -7.01 24.77 -7.52
N THR A 39 -7.32 25.37 -6.36
CA THR A 39 -7.77 24.67 -5.15
C THR A 39 -9.23 25.01 -4.81
N GLU A 40 -9.91 25.74 -5.69
CA GLU A 40 -11.27 26.25 -5.50
C GLU A 40 -12.36 25.29 -5.97
N GLY A 41 -11.97 24.10 -6.46
CA GLY A 41 -12.91 23.11 -6.98
C GLY A 41 -13.39 23.37 -8.42
N LYS A 42 -12.75 24.27 -9.15
CA LYS A 42 -13.15 24.61 -10.53
C LYS A 42 -12.57 23.61 -11.54
N GLY A 43 -13.44 22.99 -12.33
CA GLY A 43 -13.07 22.08 -13.41
C GLY A 43 -12.94 20.63 -12.95
N TYR A 44 -11.89 19.94 -13.39
CA TYR A 44 -11.67 18.50 -13.18
C TYR A 44 -10.76 18.25 -11.98
N LEU A 45 -11.02 17.22 -11.23
CA LEU A 45 -10.08 16.70 -10.22
C LEU A 45 -8.73 16.38 -10.89
N PHE A 46 -7.64 16.77 -10.26
CA PHE A 46 -6.30 16.64 -10.82
C PHE A 46 -5.36 15.94 -9.84
N LEU A 47 -4.71 14.89 -10.30
CA LEU A 47 -3.75 14.12 -9.52
C LEU A 47 -2.37 14.16 -10.18
N GLN A 48 -1.43 14.89 -9.59
CA GLN A 48 -0.10 15.06 -10.16
C GLN A 48 0.87 13.93 -9.79
N GLY A 49 0.69 13.32 -8.62
CA GLY A 49 1.53 12.26 -8.07
C GLY A 49 0.81 11.52 -6.95
N ASN A 50 1.55 10.77 -6.16
CA ASN A 50 1.02 9.91 -5.10
C ASN A 50 0.87 10.60 -3.73
N ARG A 51 1.09 11.92 -3.62
CA ARG A 51 1.04 12.66 -2.34
C ARG A 51 -0.28 12.47 -1.59
N THR A 52 -1.37 12.39 -2.32
CA THR A 52 -2.73 12.26 -1.77
C THR A 52 -3.29 10.84 -1.88
N PHE A 53 -2.44 9.83 -2.15
CA PHE A 53 -2.86 8.44 -2.14
C PHE A 53 -3.22 8.01 -0.72
N GLY A 54 -4.39 7.37 -0.60
CA GLY A 54 -4.86 6.74 0.62
C GLY A 54 -4.62 5.22 0.62
N PHE A 55 -5.32 4.50 1.47
CA PHE A 55 -5.20 3.04 1.55
C PHE A 55 -5.67 2.35 0.26
N LYS A 56 -6.81 2.75 -0.30
CA LYS A 56 -7.40 2.21 -1.54
C LYS A 56 -7.80 3.33 -2.50
N TYR A 57 -8.22 4.48 -2.00
CA TYR A 57 -8.72 5.62 -2.77
C TYR A 57 -7.91 6.88 -2.49
N PRO A 58 -7.63 7.71 -3.51
CA PRO A 58 -6.96 8.98 -3.30
C PRO A 58 -7.92 10.03 -2.72
N THR A 59 -7.35 11.01 -2.03
CA THR A 59 -8.02 12.28 -1.73
C THR A 59 -7.63 13.32 -2.77
N PHE A 60 -8.46 14.36 -2.93
CA PHE A 60 -8.24 15.38 -3.94
C PHE A 60 -8.23 16.77 -3.31
N ASP A 61 -7.20 17.54 -3.59
CA ASP A 61 -7.01 18.89 -3.10
C ASP A 61 -6.63 19.89 -4.23
N THR A 62 -6.50 19.37 -5.44
CA THR A 62 -6.09 20.15 -6.61
C THR A 62 -7.01 19.86 -7.78
N TYR A 63 -7.33 20.91 -8.54
CA TYR A 63 -8.22 20.88 -9.69
C TYR A 63 -7.54 21.52 -10.89
N THR A 64 -8.05 21.22 -12.09
CA THR A 64 -7.60 21.85 -13.34
C THR A 64 -8.78 22.18 -14.24
N THR A 65 -8.71 23.33 -14.90
CA THR A 65 -9.72 23.70 -15.88
C THR A 65 -9.53 23.05 -17.25
N VAL A 66 -8.37 22.41 -17.47
CA VAL A 66 -8.03 21.75 -18.73
C VAL A 66 -7.76 20.26 -18.51
N MET A 67 -8.49 19.39 -19.23
CA MET A 67 -8.28 17.95 -19.26
C MET A 67 -7.22 17.60 -20.30
N THR A 68 -6.06 17.07 -19.86
CA THR A 68 -4.99 16.61 -20.76
C THR A 68 -5.02 15.10 -20.99
N LYS A 69 -4.99 14.34 -19.93
CA LYS A 69 -5.06 12.87 -19.94
C LYS A 69 -6.09 12.40 -18.93
N PRO A 70 -7.23 11.86 -19.38
CA PRO A 70 -8.28 11.40 -18.48
C PRO A 70 -7.96 10.04 -17.90
N ALA A 71 -8.33 9.83 -16.63
CA ALA A 71 -8.65 8.54 -16.05
C ALA A 71 -10.13 8.50 -15.76
N LYS A 72 -10.73 7.33 -15.91
CA LYS A 72 -12.16 7.10 -15.65
C LYS A 72 -12.37 6.48 -14.29
N ALA A 73 -13.53 6.72 -13.71
CA ALA A 73 -13.95 6.07 -12.47
C ALA A 73 -13.71 4.56 -12.53
N GLY A 74 -13.13 4.02 -11.46
CA GLY A 74 -12.73 2.62 -11.36
C GLY A 74 -11.35 2.30 -11.94
N ASP A 75 -10.65 3.22 -12.60
CA ASP A 75 -9.27 2.97 -13.05
C ASP A 75 -8.32 2.78 -11.86
N VAL A 76 -7.38 1.86 -12.03
CA VAL A 76 -6.26 1.71 -11.11
C VAL A 76 -5.22 2.76 -11.46
N ILE A 77 -4.91 3.64 -10.52
CA ILE A 77 -3.90 4.68 -10.68
C ILE A 77 -2.61 4.20 -10.03
N MET A 78 -1.50 4.32 -10.75
CA MET A 78 -0.18 3.93 -10.26
C MET A 78 0.78 5.13 -10.33
N SER A 79 1.58 5.31 -9.28
CA SER A 79 2.69 6.27 -9.30
C SER A 79 3.82 5.77 -10.18
N VAL A 80 4.28 6.63 -11.10
CA VAL A 80 5.37 6.32 -12.05
C VAL A 80 6.66 7.09 -11.77
N ARG A 81 6.66 7.92 -10.73
CA ARG A 81 7.82 8.64 -10.18
C ARG A 81 7.98 8.34 -8.71
N ALA A 82 9.18 8.58 -8.20
CA ALA A 82 9.54 8.23 -6.81
C ALA A 82 8.59 8.85 -5.76
N PRO A 83 8.08 8.07 -4.82
CA PRO A 83 8.14 6.61 -4.76
C PRO A 83 7.27 5.95 -5.85
N VAL A 84 7.90 5.02 -6.61
CA VAL A 84 7.23 4.33 -7.72
C VAL A 84 6.46 3.12 -7.21
N GLY A 85 5.28 2.87 -7.82
CA GLY A 85 4.52 1.66 -7.58
C GLY A 85 3.42 1.76 -6.53
N ASP A 86 3.17 2.94 -5.98
CA ASP A 86 1.98 3.14 -5.16
C ASP A 86 0.72 3.05 -6.02
N LEU A 87 -0.31 2.40 -5.50
CA LEU A 87 -1.56 2.13 -6.20
C LEU A 87 -2.76 2.70 -5.46
N ASN A 88 -3.66 3.30 -6.21
CA ASN A 88 -5.01 3.65 -5.75
C ASN A 88 -6.04 3.35 -6.85
N ILE A 89 -7.32 3.38 -6.51
CA ILE A 89 -8.44 3.31 -7.45
C ILE A 89 -9.11 4.67 -7.46
N THR A 90 -9.29 5.27 -8.65
CA THR A 90 -10.03 6.54 -8.68
C THR A 90 -11.54 6.30 -8.61
N PRO A 91 -12.26 6.94 -7.66
CA PRO A 91 -13.71 6.80 -7.56
C PRO A 91 -14.47 7.62 -8.62
N VAL A 92 -13.81 8.55 -9.29
CA VAL A 92 -14.39 9.52 -10.22
C VAL A 92 -13.49 9.74 -11.44
N ASP A 93 -14.05 10.30 -12.49
CA ASP A 93 -13.26 10.75 -13.66
C ASP A 93 -12.36 11.91 -13.25
N MET A 94 -11.08 11.86 -13.68
CA MET A 94 -10.08 12.84 -13.28
C MET A 94 -9.00 13.07 -14.34
N CYS A 95 -8.24 14.14 -14.19
CA CYS A 95 -7.07 14.45 -14.99
C CYS A 95 -5.79 13.89 -14.36
N LEU A 96 -4.97 13.22 -15.16
CA LEU A 96 -3.71 12.61 -14.74
C LEU A 96 -2.53 13.53 -14.99
N GLY A 97 -1.75 13.80 -13.95
CA GLY A 97 -0.47 14.48 -14.03
C GLY A 97 0.71 13.55 -14.36
N ARG A 98 1.88 14.13 -14.62
CA ARG A 98 3.09 13.42 -15.08
C ARG A 98 3.65 12.38 -14.08
N GLY A 99 3.23 12.41 -12.82
CA GLY A 99 3.70 11.50 -11.78
C GLY A 99 2.90 10.21 -11.67
N VAL A 100 1.81 10.07 -12.41
CA VAL A 100 0.89 8.93 -12.34
C VAL A 100 0.49 8.44 -13.73
N CYS A 101 0.03 7.19 -13.79
CA CYS A 101 -0.64 6.61 -14.95
C CYS A 101 -1.94 5.92 -14.51
N SER A 102 -2.88 5.75 -15.42
CA SER A 102 -4.04 4.89 -15.22
C SER A 102 -3.86 3.56 -15.94
N LEU A 103 -4.37 2.53 -15.31
CA LEU A 103 -4.37 1.15 -15.78
C LEU A 103 -5.83 0.69 -15.85
N ARG A 104 -6.27 0.23 -17.02
CA ARG A 104 -7.63 -0.29 -17.23
C ARG A 104 -7.58 -1.69 -17.80
N MET A 105 -8.20 -2.63 -17.11
CA MET A 105 -8.26 -4.01 -17.57
C MET A 105 -9.25 -4.14 -18.72
N LYS A 106 -8.82 -4.72 -19.84
CA LYS A 106 -9.63 -4.84 -21.07
C LYS A 106 -10.91 -5.66 -20.88
N ASN A 107 -10.91 -6.63 -19.96
CA ASN A 107 -12.09 -7.44 -19.62
C ASN A 107 -12.96 -6.81 -18.50
N GLY A 108 -12.63 -5.61 -18.02
CA GLY A 108 -13.40 -4.87 -17.01
C GLY A 108 -13.22 -5.32 -15.57
N ASN A 109 -12.37 -6.31 -15.27
CA ASN A 109 -12.13 -6.79 -13.89
C ASN A 109 -11.12 -5.89 -13.13
N GLN A 110 -11.51 -4.64 -12.86
CA GLN A 110 -10.63 -3.63 -12.26
C GLN A 110 -10.16 -3.98 -10.84
N ASP A 111 -11.02 -4.57 -10.02
CA ASP A 111 -10.64 -5.00 -8.66
C ASP A 111 -9.56 -6.08 -8.71
N PHE A 112 -9.66 -7.02 -9.66
CA PHE A 112 -8.62 -8.01 -9.88
C PHE A 112 -7.30 -7.36 -10.33
N LEU A 113 -7.36 -6.38 -11.25
CA LEU A 113 -6.20 -5.62 -11.70
C LEU A 113 -5.46 -4.96 -10.52
N PHE A 114 -6.19 -4.33 -9.61
CA PHE A 114 -5.62 -3.67 -8.44
C PHE A 114 -4.78 -4.63 -7.59
N TYR A 115 -5.31 -5.81 -7.25
CA TYR A 115 -4.61 -6.80 -6.46
C TYR A 115 -3.48 -7.49 -7.22
N MET A 116 -3.68 -7.74 -8.53
CA MET A 116 -2.65 -8.26 -9.41
C MET A 116 -1.45 -7.30 -9.45
N MET A 117 -1.68 -6.00 -9.66
CA MET A 117 -0.62 -5.00 -9.67
C MET A 117 0.09 -4.90 -8.32
N LYS A 118 -0.64 -4.92 -7.19
CA LYS A 118 -0.01 -4.99 -5.85
C LYS A 118 0.98 -6.15 -5.72
N TYR A 119 0.71 -7.27 -6.37
CA TYR A 119 1.61 -8.42 -6.37
C TYR A 119 2.81 -8.24 -7.31
N TYR A 120 2.59 -7.71 -8.53
CA TYR A 120 3.62 -7.63 -9.55
C TYR A 120 4.52 -6.40 -9.48
N ILE A 121 4.14 -5.32 -8.78
CA ILE A 121 4.99 -4.13 -8.58
C ILE A 121 6.39 -4.47 -8.07
N PRO A 122 6.60 -5.33 -7.07
CA PRO A 122 7.95 -5.71 -6.66
C PRO A 122 8.76 -6.39 -7.76
N HIS A 123 8.12 -7.05 -8.73
CA HIS A 123 8.79 -7.64 -9.89
C HIS A 123 9.14 -6.57 -10.93
N LEU A 124 8.21 -5.62 -11.16
CA LEU A 124 8.46 -4.46 -12.00
C LEU A 124 9.67 -3.67 -11.50
N LEU A 125 9.74 -3.40 -10.20
CA LEU A 125 10.84 -2.64 -9.57
C LEU A 125 12.18 -3.40 -9.50
N LYS A 126 12.18 -4.73 -9.59
CA LYS A 126 13.40 -5.55 -9.59
C LYS A 126 14.04 -5.73 -10.96
N LYS A 127 13.33 -5.46 -12.04
CA LYS A 127 13.76 -5.73 -13.42
C LYS A 127 14.96 -4.88 -13.84
N GLU A 128 15.33 -3.86 -13.08
CA GLU A 128 16.53 -3.07 -13.31
C GLU A 128 17.56 -3.24 -12.19
N SER A 129 18.71 -3.68 -12.58
CA SER A 129 19.86 -3.92 -11.73
C SER A 129 20.43 -2.60 -11.18
N GLY A 130 20.35 -2.41 -9.87
CA GLY A 130 21.36 -1.64 -9.13
C GLY A 130 21.07 -0.18 -8.83
N THR A 131 19.98 0.44 -9.27
CA THR A 131 19.65 1.82 -8.90
C THR A 131 18.19 1.95 -8.47
N VAL A 132 17.95 2.72 -7.41
CA VAL A 132 16.59 3.06 -6.99
C VAL A 132 15.90 3.82 -8.12
N PHE A 133 14.79 3.28 -8.65
CA PHE A 133 14.07 3.89 -9.76
C PHE A 133 13.61 5.31 -9.45
N GLY A 134 14.07 6.27 -10.24
CA GLY A 134 13.50 7.61 -10.27
C GLY A 134 12.16 7.68 -11.03
N SER A 135 11.93 6.78 -12.00
CA SER A 135 10.69 6.75 -12.79
C SER A 135 10.55 5.47 -13.60
N VAL A 136 9.31 5.08 -13.88
CA VAL A 136 8.93 3.94 -14.75
C VAL A 136 8.20 4.50 -15.97
N ASN A 137 8.54 4.02 -17.16
CA ASN A 137 7.93 4.44 -18.41
C ASN A 137 6.84 3.45 -18.88
N ARG A 138 6.11 3.82 -19.95
CA ARG A 138 5.05 2.98 -20.50
C ARG A 138 5.55 1.60 -20.95
N ASN A 139 6.73 1.53 -21.55
CA ASN A 139 7.27 0.27 -22.09
C ASN A 139 7.64 -0.70 -20.96
N ASP A 140 8.12 -0.17 -19.82
CA ASP A 140 8.44 -0.99 -18.64
C ASP A 140 7.16 -1.63 -18.08
N ILE A 141 6.06 -0.84 -18.03
CA ILE A 141 4.76 -1.31 -17.56
C ILE A 141 4.19 -2.34 -18.54
N ASN A 142 4.15 -2.02 -19.83
CA ASN A 142 3.60 -2.86 -20.87
C ASN A 142 4.35 -4.19 -20.99
N GLY A 143 5.67 -4.17 -20.87
CA GLY A 143 6.53 -5.35 -20.95
C GLY A 143 6.56 -6.21 -19.69
N LEU A 144 5.76 -5.89 -18.66
CA LEU A 144 5.68 -6.70 -17.45
C LEU A 144 5.02 -8.05 -17.76
N GLU A 145 5.76 -9.13 -17.52
CA GLU A 145 5.23 -10.49 -17.64
C GLU A 145 4.39 -10.84 -16.42
N VAL A 146 3.16 -11.24 -16.65
CA VAL A 146 2.20 -11.63 -15.63
C VAL A 146 1.65 -13.03 -15.91
N ASN A 147 1.28 -13.73 -14.86
CA ASN A 147 0.61 -15.01 -14.94
C ASN A 147 -0.72 -14.89 -14.20
N ILE A 148 -1.82 -15.02 -14.92
CA ILE A 148 -3.16 -14.76 -14.43
C ILE A 148 -4.12 -15.91 -14.79
N PRO A 149 -5.16 -16.15 -13.99
CA PRO A 149 -6.24 -17.05 -14.39
C PRO A 149 -6.89 -16.55 -15.68
N GLU A 150 -7.11 -17.44 -16.64
CA GLU A 150 -7.78 -17.12 -17.91
C GLU A 150 -9.28 -16.81 -17.69
N ASP A 151 -9.92 -17.58 -16.80
CA ASP A 151 -11.34 -17.42 -16.49
C ASP A 151 -11.60 -16.12 -15.70
N ALA A 152 -12.36 -15.21 -16.31
CA ALA A 152 -12.78 -13.94 -15.71
C ALA A 152 -13.59 -14.11 -14.40
N GLN A 153 -14.31 -15.23 -14.24
CA GLN A 153 -15.06 -15.51 -13.03
C GLN A 153 -14.13 -15.90 -11.87
N VAL A 154 -13.05 -16.61 -12.18
CA VAL A 154 -12.00 -16.92 -11.19
C VAL A 154 -11.32 -15.63 -10.76
N GLN A 155 -11.00 -14.73 -11.70
CA GLN A 155 -10.42 -13.41 -11.39
C GLN A 155 -11.33 -12.61 -10.43
N LYS A 156 -12.64 -12.55 -10.71
CA LYS A 156 -13.63 -11.86 -9.84
C LYS A 156 -13.71 -12.49 -8.44
N LYS A 157 -13.72 -13.81 -8.34
CA LYS A 157 -13.73 -14.51 -7.04
C LYS A 157 -12.49 -14.15 -6.21
N ILE A 158 -11.31 -14.15 -6.84
CA ILE A 158 -10.05 -13.79 -6.19
C ILE A 158 -10.10 -12.35 -5.68
N ALA A 159 -10.51 -11.40 -6.53
CA ALA A 159 -10.63 -10.00 -6.17
C ALA A 159 -11.55 -9.82 -4.96
N ARG A 160 -12.73 -10.46 -4.98
CA ARG A 160 -13.71 -10.38 -3.89
C ARG A 160 -13.16 -10.88 -2.56
N TYR A 161 -12.41 -11.99 -2.53
CA TYR A 161 -11.78 -12.46 -1.29
C TYR A 161 -10.76 -11.46 -0.73
N LEU A 162 -9.97 -10.85 -1.61
CA LEU A 162 -8.96 -9.87 -1.19
C LEU A 162 -9.62 -8.55 -0.74
N GLU A 163 -10.68 -8.14 -1.39
CA GLU A 163 -11.49 -6.99 -1.02
C GLU A 163 -12.11 -7.17 0.38
N MET A 164 -12.74 -8.30 0.66
CA MET A 164 -13.27 -8.60 2.00
C MET A 164 -12.20 -8.51 3.09
N ILE A 165 -10.95 -8.84 2.80
CA ILE A 165 -9.83 -8.70 3.75
C ILE A 165 -9.45 -7.23 3.92
N ASP A 166 -9.35 -6.46 2.84
CA ASP A 166 -9.06 -5.03 2.88
C ASP A 166 -10.16 -4.27 3.64
N ASP A 167 -11.44 -4.54 3.38
CA ASP A 167 -12.59 -3.98 4.11
C ASP A 167 -12.49 -4.27 5.61
N LYS A 168 -12.10 -5.48 5.98
CA LYS A 168 -11.88 -5.84 7.39
C LYS A 168 -10.74 -5.06 8.03
N ILE A 169 -9.67 -4.83 7.28
CA ILE A 169 -8.53 -4.00 7.74
C ILE A 169 -8.99 -2.55 7.93
N GLU A 170 -9.71 -1.99 6.97
CA GLU A 170 -10.24 -0.62 7.07
C GLU A 170 -11.19 -0.46 8.27
N LEU A 171 -12.11 -1.40 8.46
CA LEU A 171 -13.01 -1.40 9.61
C LEU A 171 -12.23 -1.47 10.93
N ASN A 172 -11.24 -2.34 11.03
CA ASN A 172 -10.40 -2.44 12.23
C ASN A 172 -9.61 -1.15 12.48
N ASN A 173 -9.10 -0.50 11.43
CA ASN A 173 -8.40 0.78 11.55
C ASN A 173 -9.36 1.89 12.00
N ALA A 174 -10.57 1.95 11.47
CA ALA A 174 -11.58 2.90 11.89
C ALA A 174 -11.97 2.70 13.37
N VAL A 175 -12.15 1.47 13.81
CA VAL A 175 -12.40 1.14 15.23
C VAL A 175 -11.22 1.57 16.11
N ASN A 176 -9.97 1.26 15.69
CA ASN A 176 -8.77 1.61 16.45
C ASN A 176 -8.59 3.14 16.58
N ASN A 177 -8.87 3.89 15.52
CA ASN A 177 -8.77 5.35 15.53
C ASN A 177 -9.81 6.02 16.46
N ASN A 178 -10.93 5.32 16.71
CA ASN A 178 -11.98 5.80 17.63
C ASN A 178 -11.76 5.32 19.09
N LEU A 179 -10.76 4.47 19.35
CA LEU A 179 -10.47 4.02 20.72
C LEU A 179 -9.66 5.08 21.48
N PRO A 180 -9.98 5.30 22.77
CA PRO A 180 -9.18 6.19 23.62
C PRO A 180 -7.71 5.74 23.69
N PRO A 181 -6.74 6.68 23.73
CA PRO A 181 -5.29 6.36 23.67
C PRO A 181 -4.82 5.33 24.72
N HIS A 182 -5.39 5.34 25.92
CA HIS A 182 -5.04 4.39 26.99
C HIS A 182 -5.40 2.94 26.69
N LEU A 183 -6.45 2.69 25.89
CA LEU A 183 -6.80 1.34 25.44
C LEU A 183 -5.91 0.84 24.29
N CYS A 184 -5.41 1.73 23.45
CA CYS A 184 -4.45 1.40 22.41
C CYS A 184 -3.13 0.90 22.99
N VAL A 185 -2.60 1.57 24.02
CA VAL A 185 -1.33 1.18 24.69
C VAL A 185 -1.46 -0.19 25.37
N ALA A 186 -2.57 -0.45 26.07
CA ALA A 186 -2.81 -1.73 26.72
C ALA A 186 -2.85 -2.89 25.71
N ARG A 187 -3.40 -2.67 24.50
CA ARG A 187 -3.48 -3.69 23.45
C ARG A 187 -2.11 -4.00 22.83
N ILE A 188 -1.27 -2.99 22.62
CA ILE A 188 0.11 -3.17 22.13
C ILE A 188 0.92 -3.98 23.13
N ALA A 189 0.85 -3.65 24.44
CA ALA A 189 1.52 -4.39 25.50
C ALA A 189 1.06 -5.84 25.56
N ALA A 190 -0.23 -6.11 25.48
CA ALA A 190 -0.79 -7.48 25.50
C ALA A 190 -0.37 -8.30 24.25
N THR A 191 -0.17 -7.65 23.09
CA THR A 191 0.28 -8.32 21.88
C THR A 191 1.77 -8.67 21.95
N GLN A 192 2.59 -7.80 22.53
CA GLN A 192 4.02 -8.04 22.72
C GLN A 192 4.29 -9.16 23.73
N LEU A 193 3.50 -9.25 24.81
CA LEU A 193 3.61 -10.34 25.80
C LEU A 193 3.24 -11.72 25.23
N ARG A 194 2.43 -11.78 24.17
CA ARG A 194 2.09 -13.05 23.49
C ARG A 194 3.18 -13.51 22.48
N GLN A 195 4.14 -12.65 22.14
CA GLN A 195 5.20 -12.96 21.18
C GLN A 195 6.53 -13.36 21.83
N THR A 196 6.64 -13.35 23.16
CA THR A 196 7.80 -13.91 23.84
C THR A 196 7.76 -15.43 23.70
N PRO A 197 8.79 -16.09 23.15
CA PRO A 197 8.83 -17.54 23.10
C PRO A 197 8.86 -18.06 24.54
N LYS A 198 8.00 -19.05 24.84
CA LYS A 198 8.11 -19.80 26.07
C LYS A 198 9.46 -20.51 26.05
N THR A 199 10.43 -19.98 26.76
CA THR A 199 11.66 -20.71 27.09
C THR A 199 11.27 -21.86 28.01
N ASN A 200 11.32 -23.06 27.46
CA ASN A 200 11.17 -24.29 28.22
C ASN A 200 12.24 -24.33 29.33
N GLY A 201 11.77 -24.74 30.48
CA GLY A 201 12.45 -24.77 31.75
C GLY A 201 13.89 -25.21 31.72
N CYS A 202 14.67 -24.54 32.52
CA CYS A 202 15.90 -25.08 33.06
C CYS A 202 15.75 -25.23 34.58
N LEU A 203 16.08 -26.42 35.01
CA LEU A 203 16.03 -26.97 36.36
C LEU A 203 16.61 -26.02 37.42
N LEU A 204 15.86 -25.92 38.51
CA LEU A 204 16.37 -25.45 39.81
C LEU A 204 17.45 -26.38 40.30
N THR A 205 18.63 -25.86 40.54
CA THR A 205 19.56 -26.43 41.52
C THR A 205 19.75 -25.41 42.62
N ASP A 206 19.35 -25.81 43.82
CA ASP A 206 19.66 -25.13 45.07
C ASP A 206 21.18 -25.01 45.24
N ASP A 207 21.67 -23.83 45.56
CA ASP A 207 22.73 -23.69 46.55
C ASP A 207 22.94 -22.23 47.04
N LYS A 208 22.76 -22.14 48.36
CA LYS A 208 23.45 -21.27 49.34
C LYS A 208 23.34 -19.74 49.31
N VAL A 209 22.58 -19.35 50.28
CA VAL A 209 22.68 -18.08 51.06
C VAL A 209 24.12 -17.66 51.36
N SER A 210 24.50 -16.45 51.06
CA SER A 210 25.44 -15.65 51.85
C SER A 210 25.12 -14.16 51.71
N ASP A 211 24.81 -13.68 52.84
CA ASP A 211 24.52 -12.31 53.25
C ASP A 211 25.74 -11.40 53.04
N ARG A 212 25.61 -10.21 52.40
CA ARG A 212 26.38 -9.00 52.70
C ARG A 212 25.71 -7.78 52.08
N GLY A 213 25.38 -6.84 52.97
CA GLY A 213 24.74 -5.59 52.72
C GLY A 213 25.53 -4.59 51.88
N GLY A 214 24.87 -3.58 51.43
CA GLY A 214 25.53 -2.37 50.88
C GLY A 214 24.66 -1.54 49.95
N ASN A 215 23.95 -0.60 50.56
CA ASN A 215 23.69 0.75 50.09
C ASN A 215 23.03 1.07 48.76
N SER A 216 21.82 1.55 48.93
CA SER A 216 20.98 2.35 48.01
C SER A 216 21.67 3.57 47.43
N LYS A 217 21.52 3.81 46.12
CA LYS A 217 21.46 5.17 45.57
C LYS A 217 20.44 5.20 44.44
N ILE A 218 19.37 5.92 44.71
CA ILE A 218 18.33 6.30 43.73
C ILE A 218 18.88 7.50 42.95
N PRO A 219 18.83 7.52 41.60
CA PRO A 219 19.08 8.76 40.85
C PRO A 219 17.81 9.58 40.79
N GLN A 220 17.91 10.82 41.16
CA GLN A 220 16.88 11.85 41.10
C GLN A 220 16.58 12.24 39.65
N VAL A 221 15.29 12.35 39.36
CA VAL A 221 14.72 12.92 38.13
C VAL A 221 14.87 14.45 38.23
N PHE A 222 15.61 15.02 37.29
CA PHE A 222 15.68 16.47 37.10
C PHE A 222 14.44 16.98 36.38
N SER A 223 13.66 17.77 37.10
CA SER A 223 12.66 18.71 36.61
C SER A 223 13.36 19.97 36.15
N SER A 224 13.17 20.39 34.88
CA SER A 224 13.42 21.78 34.50
C SER A 224 12.23 22.37 33.77
N ARG A 225 11.47 23.20 34.49
CA ARG A 225 10.63 24.27 33.94
C ARG A 225 11.53 25.43 33.45
N ARG A 226 11.13 26.00 32.31
CA ARG A 226 11.19 27.44 31.93
C ARG A 226 10.35 27.60 30.69
N ALA A 227 9.34 28.33 30.64
CA ALA A 227 8.94 29.73 30.66
C ALA A 227 9.82 30.67 29.80
N ALA A 228 9.33 31.03 28.67
CA ALA A 228 9.11 32.35 28.07
C ALA A 228 8.46 32.15 26.70
#